data_4a497bfdd6c66a75e996c57b30f5d215
#
_entry.id   4a497bfdd6c66a75e996c57b30f5d215
#
_cell.length_a   1.000
_cell.length_b   1.000
_cell.length_c   1.000
_cell.angle_alpha   90.00
_cell.angle_beta   90.00
_cell.angle_gamma   90.00
#
_symmetry.space_group_name_H-M   'P 1'
#
loop_
_entity.id
_entity.type
_entity.pdbx_description
1 polymer ?
#
loop_
_entity_poly.entity_id
_entity_poly.type
_entity_poly.pdbx_seq_one_letter_code
_entity_poly.pdbx_strand_id
1 'polypeptide(L)'
;MNEKERILDLVKKGVISSQEAISLLEELGKNQGEASKVSEQEKKDASTYQKEDEKRFDTVLDSLASVVTNFSSEWDEEFETLNQVTQQVKQKEERIEELHSAKVLDKLTVEQEMELQRLTEELEVLRSQQRSLEEEKKAAQDEMKRLKKEEFDEKLKKAKQKIEETDWQQTTSDSLSQLGGIIGRFAGQFAKAAAETARNVSATIKDHPSFSTMSPFFYQTSHSYAFEEEFGEIGIIEIKVANGDIKMKTAPQSTVTIEGEFRLNEEFETQEEIEQYINERLNVSLENDTFKFFIPSKKVYADVTFVFPEKEYDYVSVKGLNSGIRMKDFTGKDFYAESQNGEISVKNVSGTMLELTSKNGTIKQLDGQFKNTILDGTNGNIIFDAEAESATLKTVNGSIKVKKVVPNAKQVMAKTVNGSVQLDVPESLELEATLSTSLGKLHYDDAQYEVIKHEKTVTSHSVVLRRQKETVPVRITGKTTTGSVTLNPVQ
;
A
#
# COMPACT_ATOMS: atom_id res chain seq x y z
N MET A 1 -49.64 -13.82 -0.59
CA MET A 1 -48.59 -14.05 0.43
C MET A 1 -49.19 -13.73 1.79
N ASN A 2 -49.25 -14.70 2.67
CA ASN A 2 -49.80 -14.54 4.02
C ASN A 2 -48.82 -13.71 4.85
N GLU A 3 -49.29 -12.93 5.84
CA GLU A 3 -48.42 -12.07 6.67
C GLU A 3 -47.27 -12.84 7.35
N LYS A 4 -47.52 -14.10 7.71
CA LYS A 4 -46.45 -15.01 8.21
C LYS A 4 -45.36 -15.29 7.19
N GLU A 5 -45.72 -15.47 5.92
CA GLU A 5 -44.74 -15.67 4.83
C GLU A 5 -43.92 -14.41 4.56
N ARG A 6 -44.49 -13.23 4.78
CA ARG A 6 -43.82 -11.95 4.65
C ARG A 6 -42.76 -11.75 5.75
N ILE A 7 -43.07 -12.10 7.01
CA ILE A 7 -42.13 -12.02 8.13
C ILE A 7 -40.97 -12.99 7.90
N LEU A 8 -41.25 -14.21 7.45
CA LEU A 8 -40.21 -15.20 7.12
C LEU A 8 -39.31 -14.77 5.94
N ASP A 9 -39.86 -14.06 4.97
CA ASP A 9 -39.10 -13.53 3.83
C ASP A 9 -38.19 -12.37 4.25
N LEU A 10 -38.62 -11.53 5.22
CA LEU A 10 -37.82 -10.47 5.80
C LEU A 10 -36.65 -11.00 6.63
N VAL A 11 -36.83 -12.12 7.35
CA VAL A 11 -35.73 -12.82 8.04
C VAL A 11 -34.74 -13.41 7.04
N LYS A 12 -35.23 -14.03 5.98
CA LYS A 12 -34.39 -14.59 4.90
C LYS A 12 -33.54 -13.54 4.19
N LYS A 13 -34.06 -12.32 4.09
CA LYS A 13 -33.35 -11.16 3.50
C LYS A 13 -32.45 -10.41 4.48
N GLY A 14 -32.38 -10.86 5.76
CA GLY A 14 -31.56 -10.21 6.78
C GLY A 14 -32.07 -8.83 7.20
N VAL A 15 -33.33 -8.49 6.92
CA VAL A 15 -33.91 -7.16 7.21
C VAL A 15 -34.38 -7.09 8.66
N ILE A 16 -34.79 -8.20 9.25
CA ILE A 16 -35.18 -8.32 10.68
C ILE A 16 -34.47 -9.52 11.31
N SER A 17 -34.13 -9.40 12.59
CA SER A 17 -33.53 -10.49 13.36
C SER A 17 -34.54 -11.60 13.69
N SER A 18 -34.07 -12.79 13.99
CA SER A 18 -34.89 -13.91 14.38
C SER A 18 -35.74 -13.62 15.62
N GLN A 19 -35.23 -12.79 16.55
CA GLN A 19 -35.96 -12.37 17.76
C GLN A 19 -37.10 -11.41 17.46
N GLU A 20 -36.89 -10.45 16.57
CA GLU A 20 -37.93 -9.52 16.10
C GLU A 20 -39.04 -10.26 15.31
N ALA A 21 -38.67 -11.27 14.53
CA ALA A 21 -39.62 -12.09 13.80
C ALA A 21 -40.51 -12.93 14.74
N ILE A 22 -39.95 -13.47 15.83
CA ILE A 22 -40.71 -14.20 16.85
C ILE A 22 -41.72 -13.28 17.51
N SER A 23 -41.33 -12.07 17.92
CA SER A 23 -42.21 -11.09 18.51
C SER A 23 -43.38 -10.70 17.61
N LEU A 24 -43.11 -10.52 16.30
CA LEU A 24 -44.13 -10.19 15.31
C LEU A 24 -45.06 -11.37 15.03
N LEU A 25 -44.57 -12.60 15.06
CA LEU A 25 -45.40 -13.82 14.88
C LEU A 25 -46.30 -14.07 16.11
N GLU A 26 -45.81 -13.75 17.31
CA GLU A 26 -46.60 -13.82 18.56
C GLU A 26 -47.73 -12.75 18.59
N GLU A 27 -47.44 -11.56 18.10
CA GLU A 27 -48.43 -10.48 17.99
C GLU A 27 -49.54 -10.77 16.98
N LEU A 28 -49.16 -11.39 15.85
CA LEU A 28 -50.12 -11.91 14.82
C LEU A 28 -50.96 -13.07 15.37
N GLY A 29 -50.41 -13.93 16.23
CA GLY A 29 -51.13 -15.01 16.89
C GLY A 29 -52.18 -14.52 17.87
N LYS A 30 -51.92 -13.38 18.55
CA LYS A 30 -52.88 -12.76 19.47
C LYS A 30 -54.07 -12.08 18.79
N ASN A 31 -53.89 -11.62 17.54
CA ASN A 31 -54.92 -10.91 16.80
C ASN A 31 -55.88 -11.83 16.00
N GLN A 32 -55.64 -13.15 15.95
CA GLN A 32 -56.50 -14.13 15.26
C GLN A 32 -57.39 -14.96 16.17
N GLY A 33 -57.57 -14.55 17.41
CA GLY A 33 -58.39 -15.26 18.41
C GLY A 33 -59.83 -14.80 18.51
N GLU A 34 -60.63 -14.97 17.47
CA GLU A 34 -62.09 -15.06 17.60
C GLU A 34 -62.69 -15.88 16.44
N ALA A 35 -62.99 -17.14 16.68
CA ALA A 35 -64.17 -17.92 16.28
C ALA A 35 -63.90 -19.42 16.21
N SER A 36 -64.24 -20.15 17.27
CA SER A 36 -64.96 -21.40 17.20
C SER A 36 -65.13 -22.02 18.59
N LYS A 37 -66.36 -21.98 19.13
CA LYS A 37 -66.77 -22.75 20.30
C LYS A 37 -67.00 -24.20 19.89
N VAL A 38 -66.16 -25.13 20.39
CA VAL A 38 -66.46 -26.56 20.49
C VAL A 38 -66.03 -27.08 21.84
N SER A 39 -66.93 -27.76 22.53
CA SER A 39 -67.02 -28.30 23.88
C SER A 39 -65.80 -28.50 24.74
N GLU A 40 -65.90 -28.02 26.01
CA GLU A 40 -64.89 -27.92 27.05
C GLU A 40 -64.42 -29.24 27.68
N GLN A 41 -64.97 -30.39 27.35
CA GLN A 41 -64.69 -31.65 28.05
C GLN A 41 -63.71 -32.58 27.30
N GLU A 42 -63.60 -32.47 25.99
CA GLU A 42 -62.59 -33.23 25.23
C GLU A 42 -61.21 -32.50 25.13
N LYS A 43 -61.14 -31.20 25.51
CA LYS A 43 -59.92 -30.40 25.45
C LYS A 43 -58.95 -30.58 26.64
N LYS A 44 -59.43 -31.12 27.77
CA LYS A 44 -58.58 -31.24 28.98
C LYS A 44 -57.61 -32.43 28.92
N ASP A 45 -57.98 -33.52 28.35
CA ASP A 45 -57.14 -34.71 28.25
C ASP A 45 -56.11 -34.60 27.09
N ALA A 46 -56.54 -34.09 25.94
CA ALA A 46 -55.62 -33.85 24.83
C ALA A 46 -54.57 -32.76 25.09
N SER A 47 -54.89 -31.72 25.90
CA SER A 47 -53.97 -30.61 26.18
C SER A 47 -52.85 -30.98 27.17
N THR A 48 -53.03 -32.00 27.98
CA THR A 48 -52.01 -32.44 28.96
C THR A 48 -50.97 -33.33 28.28
N TYR A 49 -51.38 -34.19 27.35
CA TYR A 49 -50.45 -35.01 26.56
C TYR A 49 -49.66 -34.19 25.55
N GLN A 50 -50.32 -33.25 24.85
CA GLN A 50 -49.61 -32.32 23.93
C GLN A 50 -48.54 -31.46 24.65
N LYS A 51 -48.82 -30.96 25.90
CA LYS A 51 -47.83 -30.17 26.66
C LYS A 51 -46.67 -30.98 27.21
N GLU A 52 -46.84 -32.25 27.49
CA GLU A 52 -45.70 -33.12 27.90
C GLU A 52 -44.83 -33.51 26.73
N ASP A 53 -45.45 -33.77 25.58
CA ASP A 53 -44.72 -34.10 24.35
C ASP A 53 -44.00 -32.88 23.72
N GLU A 54 -44.60 -31.68 23.79
CA GLU A 54 -43.91 -30.44 23.43
C GLU A 54 -42.72 -30.15 24.35
N LYS A 55 -42.86 -30.33 25.67
CA LYS A 55 -41.74 -30.19 26.62
C LYS A 55 -40.61 -31.19 26.39
N ARG A 56 -40.93 -32.43 26.03
CA ARG A 56 -39.93 -33.46 25.73
C ARG A 56 -39.22 -33.15 24.41
N PHE A 57 -39.96 -32.62 23.44
CA PHE A 57 -39.45 -32.18 22.17
C PHE A 57 -38.53 -30.96 22.28
N ASP A 58 -38.92 -29.95 23.05
CA ASP A 58 -38.11 -28.78 23.35
C ASP A 58 -36.79 -29.19 24.05
N THR A 59 -36.85 -30.15 24.99
CA THR A 59 -35.62 -30.66 25.66
C THR A 59 -34.66 -31.34 24.72
N VAL A 60 -35.14 -32.03 23.68
CA VAL A 60 -34.31 -32.61 22.62
C VAL A 60 -33.72 -31.55 21.72
N LEU A 61 -34.49 -30.54 21.35
CA LEU A 61 -34.01 -29.40 20.57
C LEU A 61 -32.96 -28.58 21.32
N ASP A 62 -33.19 -28.29 22.59
CA ASP A 62 -32.22 -27.58 23.43
C ASP A 62 -30.90 -28.37 23.59
N SER A 63 -30.99 -29.71 23.71
CA SER A 63 -29.78 -30.56 23.79
C SER A 63 -28.98 -30.58 22.48
N LEU A 64 -29.62 -30.45 21.34
CA LEU A 64 -28.96 -30.33 20.03
C LEU A 64 -28.42 -28.92 19.81
N ALA A 65 -29.16 -27.89 20.21
CA ALA A 65 -28.75 -26.50 20.11
C ALA A 65 -27.51 -26.21 20.97
N SER A 66 -27.40 -26.83 22.18
CA SER A 66 -26.25 -26.66 23.06
C SER A 66 -24.93 -27.18 22.47
N VAL A 67 -24.99 -28.20 21.61
CA VAL A 67 -23.79 -28.71 20.90
C VAL A 67 -23.30 -27.71 19.86
N VAL A 68 -24.24 -26.96 19.25
CA VAL A 68 -23.89 -25.97 18.22
C VAL A 68 -23.37 -24.67 18.84
N THR A 69 -23.98 -24.19 19.94
CA THR A 69 -23.58 -22.94 20.60
C THR A 69 -22.23 -23.04 21.33
N ASN A 70 -21.91 -24.18 21.93
CA ASN A 70 -20.61 -24.38 22.59
C ASN A 70 -19.45 -24.56 21.59
N PHE A 71 -19.74 -24.63 20.29
CA PHE A 71 -18.71 -24.81 19.27
C PHE A 71 -17.86 -23.55 19.04
N SER A 72 -18.40 -22.35 19.28
CA SER A 72 -17.73 -21.08 18.96
C SER A 72 -16.93 -20.46 20.11
N SER A 73 -17.25 -20.79 21.37
CA SER A 73 -16.67 -20.11 22.53
C SER A 73 -15.41 -20.75 23.14
N GLU A 74 -15.11 -22.00 22.80
CA GLU A 74 -13.98 -22.74 23.38
C GLU A 74 -12.63 -22.50 22.67
N TRP A 75 -12.62 -21.74 21.54
CA TRP A 75 -11.43 -21.63 20.67
C TRP A 75 -10.50 -20.46 20.99
N ASP A 76 -11.01 -19.40 21.60
CA ASP A 76 -10.27 -18.13 21.72
C ASP A 76 -9.20 -18.18 22.83
N GLU A 77 -9.38 -19.00 23.88
CA GLU A 77 -8.43 -19.09 24.99
C GLU A 77 -7.27 -20.06 24.75
N GLU A 78 -7.48 -21.16 23.98
CA GLU A 78 -6.54 -22.27 23.88
C GLU A 78 -5.32 -21.99 22.97
N PHE A 79 -5.41 -20.94 22.13
CA PHE A 79 -4.34 -20.57 21.17
C PHE A 79 -3.76 -19.16 21.37
N GLU A 80 -3.78 -18.63 22.57
CA GLU A 80 -3.15 -17.34 22.92
C GLU A 80 -1.67 -17.29 22.55
N THR A 81 -0.96 -18.43 22.66
CA THR A 81 0.45 -18.53 22.26
C THR A 81 0.65 -18.29 20.77
N LEU A 82 -0.24 -18.77 19.90
CA LEU A 82 -0.16 -18.53 18.46
C LEU A 82 -0.37 -17.04 18.14
N ASN A 83 -1.31 -16.39 18.83
CA ASN A 83 -1.55 -14.96 18.66
C ASN A 83 -0.33 -14.14 19.09
N GLN A 84 0.30 -14.49 20.21
CA GLN A 84 1.52 -13.83 20.69
C GLN A 84 2.69 -14.03 19.71
N VAL A 85 2.91 -15.24 19.20
CA VAL A 85 3.95 -15.51 18.19
C VAL A 85 3.67 -14.75 16.90
N THR A 86 2.42 -14.71 16.47
CA THR A 86 2.02 -13.95 15.26
C THR A 86 2.27 -12.46 15.42
N GLN A 87 1.98 -11.88 16.58
CA GLN A 87 2.32 -10.48 16.87
C GLN A 87 3.83 -10.24 16.86
N GLN A 88 4.63 -11.13 17.46
CA GLN A 88 6.08 -11.00 17.46
C GLN A 88 6.67 -11.10 16.05
N VAL A 89 6.15 -12.02 15.21
CA VAL A 89 6.53 -12.11 13.79
C VAL A 89 6.25 -10.79 13.09
N LYS A 90 5.04 -10.24 13.24
CA LYS A 90 4.64 -8.96 12.62
C LYS A 90 5.57 -7.81 13.05
N GLN A 91 5.82 -7.65 14.34
CA GLN A 91 6.70 -6.59 14.86
C GLN A 91 8.14 -6.70 14.31
N LYS A 92 8.69 -7.92 14.22
CA LYS A 92 10.03 -8.12 13.70
C LYS A 92 10.11 -7.90 12.19
N GLU A 93 9.11 -8.33 11.42
CA GLU A 93 8.99 -8.05 9.99
C GLU A 93 8.97 -6.55 9.71
N GLU A 94 8.20 -5.79 10.49
CA GLU A 94 8.12 -4.35 10.39
C GLU A 94 9.47 -3.68 10.65
N ARG A 95 10.15 -4.09 11.72
CA ARG A 95 11.47 -3.53 12.05
C ARG A 95 12.53 -3.88 11.00
N ILE A 96 12.50 -5.10 10.46
CA ILE A 96 13.38 -5.51 9.35
C ILE A 96 13.09 -4.65 8.10
N GLU A 97 11.81 -4.41 7.78
CA GLU A 97 11.45 -3.55 6.63
C GLU A 97 11.91 -2.10 6.81
N GLU A 98 11.82 -1.55 8.02
CA GLU A 98 12.34 -0.23 8.35
C GLU A 98 13.88 -0.18 8.16
N LEU A 99 14.61 -1.16 8.67
CA LEU A 99 16.07 -1.25 8.49
C LEU A 99 16.45 -1.43 7.02
N HIS A 100 15.71 -2.21 6.24
CA HIS A 100 15.93 -2.30 4.80
C HIS A 100 15.66 -0.97 4.09
N SER A 101 14.62 -0.25 4.48
CA SER A 101 14.33 1.07 3.94
C SER A 101 15.40 2.08 4.32
N ALA A 102 15.84 2.06 5.57
CA ALA A 102 16.97 2.86 6.05
C ALA A 102 18.25 2.56 5.27
N LYS A 103 18.55 1.28 5.00
CA LYS A 103 19.72 0.85 4.21
C LYS A 103 19.72 1.39 2.78
N VAL A 104 18.53 1.52 2.18
CA VAL A 104 18.40 2.08 0.82
C VAL A 104 18.51 3.60 0.82
N LEU A 105 17.96 4.26 1.84
CA LEU A 105 18.02 5.73 1.99
C LEU A 105 19.40 6.21 2.43
N ASP A 106 20.09 5.40 3.24
CA ASP A 106 21.42 5.70 3.78
C ASP A 106 22.19 4.42 4.10
N LYS A 107 23.45 4.55 4.48
CA LYS A 107 24.23 3.44 5.05
C LYS A 107 23.75 3.19 6.48
N LEU A 108 23.48 1.93 6.80
CA LEU A 108 23.23 1.53 8.19
C LEU A 108 24.49 1.74 9.03
N THR A 109 24.29 2.06 10.30
CA THR A 109 25.37 1.94 11.28
C THR A 109 25.73 0.47 11.50
N VAL A 110 26.92 0.20 12.03
CA VAL A 110 27.33 -1.18 12.36
C VAL A 110 26.36 -1.85 13.31
N GLU A 111 25.82 -1.09 14.26
CA GLU A 111 24.81 -1.58 15.22
C GLU A 111 23.51 -1.95 14.53
N GLN A 112 23.05 -1.14 13.58
CA GLN A 112 21.84 -1.41 12.78
C GLN A 112 22.03 -2.61 11.83
N GLU A 113 23.22 -2.82 11.27
CA GLU A 113 23.51 -4.01 10.47
C GLU A 113 23.49 -5.29 11.33
N MET A 114 24.04 -5.24 12.54
CA MET A 114 23.99 -6.34 13.51
C MET A 114 22.55 -6.60 13.98
N GLU A 115 21.78 -5.53 14.23
CA GLU A 115 20.34 -5.63 14.56
C GLU A 115 19.56 -6.32 13.44
N LEU A 116 19.77 -5.93 12.19
CA LEU A 116 19.12 -6.51 11.02
C LEU A 116 19.41 -8.01 10.90
N GLN A 117 20.66 -8.40 11.06
CA GLN A 117 21.06 -9.80 11.00
C GLN A 117 20.39 -10.61 12.13
N ARG A 118 20.47 -10.12 13.37
CA ARG A 118 19.84 -10.77 14.54
C ARG A 118 18.34 -10.94 14.35
N LEU A 119 17.63 -9.87 13.94
CA LEU A 119 16.19 -9.92 13.71
C LEU A 119 15.81 -10.88 12.61
N THR A 120 16.63 -11.02 11.57
CA THR A 120 16.40 -11.96 10.47
C THR A 120 16.49 -13.40 10.96
N GLU A 121 17.49 -13.72 11.77
CA GLU A 121 17.67 -15.06 12.38
C GLU A 121 16.52 -15.39 13.36
N GLU A 122 16.16 -14.43 14.22
CA GLU A 122 15.05 -14.58 15.17
C GLU A 122 13.70 -14.76 14.45
N LEU A 123 13.49 -14.06 13.33
CA LEU A 123 12.27 -14.19 12.51
C LEU A 123 12.13 -15.57 11.89
N GLU A 124 13.21 -16.20 11.42
CA GLU A 124 13.17 -17.56 10.89
C GLU A 124 12.73 -18.57 11.96
N VAL A 125 13.24 -18.42 13.20
CA VAL A 125 12.84 -19.28 14.33
C VAL A 125 11.36 -19.10 14.67
N LEU A 126 10.91 -17.83 14.78
CA LEU A 126 9.50 -17.52 15.09
C LEU A 126 8.54 -17.99 14.00
N ARG A 127 8.88 -17.86 12.73
CA ARG A 127 8.08 -18.40 11.61
C ARG A 127 8.00 -19.92 11.62
N SER A 128 9.08 -20.61 12.01
CA SER A 128 9.05 -22.06 12.20
C SER A 128 8.12 -22.47 13.34
N GLN A 129 8.18 -21.76 14.46
CA GLN A 129 7.29 -21.96 15.62
C GLN A 129 5.83 -21.64 15.25
N GLN A 130 5.57 -20.56 14.54
CA GLN A 130 4.23 -20.19 14.08
C GLN A 130 3.62 -21.30 13.21
N ARG A 131 4.37 -21.83 12.25
CA ARG A 131 3.90 -22.94 11.39
C ARG A 131 3.55 -24.19 12.20
N SER A 132 4.40 -24.55 13.18
CA SER A 132 4.12 -25.70 14.06
C SER A 132 2.81 -25.51 14.84
N LEU A 133 2.61 -24.32 15.42
CA LEU A 133 1.38 -23.98 16.16
C LEU A 133 0.15 -23.91 15.25
N GLU A 134 0.29 -23.43 14.02
CA GLU A 134 -0.79 -23.44 13.02
C GLU A 134 -1.18 -24.86 12.62
N GLU A 135 -0.22 -25.76 12.45
CA GLU A 135 -0.46 -27.17 12.16
C GLU A 135 -1.15 -27.88 13.35
N GLU A 136 -0.69 -27.62 14.58
CA GLU A 136 -1.32 -28.13 15.81
C GLU A 136 -2.75 -27.62 15.94
N LYS A 137 -2.97 -26.32 15.73
CA LYS A 137 -4.30 -25.70 15.75
C LYS A 137 -5.22 -26.37 14.74
N LYS A 138 -4.74 -26.57 13.51
CA LYS A 138 -5.51 -27.22 12.45
C LYS A 138 -5.86 -28.67 12.80
N ALA A 139 -4.89 -29.43 13.32
CA ALA A 139 -5.11 -30.83 13.74
C ALA A 139 -6.13 -30.92 14.87
N ALA A 140 -6.01 -30.08 15.89
CA ALA A 140 -6.96 -29.98 17.01
C ALA A 140 -8.37 -29.61 16.52
N GLN A 141 -8.48 -28.65 15.57
CA GLN A 141 -9.75 -28.28 14.94
C GLN A 141 -10.41 -29.46 14.21
N ASP A 142 -9.65 -30.17 13.43
CA ASP A 142 -10.18 -31.30 12.64
C ASP A 142 -10.61 -32.44 13.55
N GLU A 143 -9.87 -32.71 14.65
CA GLU A 143 -10.24 -33.68 15.64
C GLU A 143 -11.51 -33.29 16.42
N MET A 144 -11.58 -32.04 16.86
CA MET A 144 -12.77 -31.50 17.54
C MET A 144 -14.03 -31.59 16.65
N LYS A 145 -13.90 -31.20 15.37
CA LYS A 145 -15.00 -31.33 14.39
C LYS A 145 -15.47 -32.78 14.27
N ARG A 146 -14.55 -33.74 14.30
CA ARG A 146 -14.86 -35.16 14.26
C ARG A 146 -15.62 -35.59 15.53
N LEU A 147 -15.10 -35.24 16.70
CA LEU A 147 -15.71 -35.60 17.98
C LEU A 147 -17.11 -34.99 18.15
N LYS A 148 -17.26 -33.73 17.83
CA LYS A 148 -18.59 -33.03 17.90
C LYS A 148 -19.58 -33.62 16.89
N LYS A 149 -19.13 -34.01 15.70
CA LYS A 149 -19.97 -34.69 14.73
C LYS A 149 -20.43 -36.05 15.27
N GLU A 150 -19.53 -36.85 15.88
CA GLU A 150 -19.86 -38.09 16.51
C GLU A 150 -20.86 -37.93 17.66
N GLU A 151 -20.65 -36.93 18.52
CA GLU A 151 -21.57 -36.58 19.61
C GLU A 151 -22.96 -36.16 19.08
N PHE A 152 -22.99 -35.33 18.02
CA PHE A 152 -24.22 -34.94 17.37
C PHE A 152 -24.98 -36.12 16.76
N ASP A 153 -24.27 -37.03 16.06
CA ASP A 153 -24.84 -38.21 15.43
C ASP A 153 -25.36 -39.15 16.51
N GLU A 154 -24.67 -39.32 17.64
CA GLU A 154 -25.14 -40.13 18.77
C GLU A 154 -26.40 -39.54 19.45
N LYS A 155 -26.43 -38.21 19.69
CA LYS A 155 -27.62 -37.54 20.24
C LYS A 155 -28.80 -37.64 19.28
N LEU A 156 -28.54 -37.51 17.97
CA LEU A 156 -29.55 -37.68 16.93
C LEU A 156 -30.13 -39.08 16.88
N LYS A 157 -29.25 -40.08 17.04
CA LYS A 157 -29.65 -41.49 17.08
C LYS A 157 -30.51 -41.78 18.32
N LYS A 158 -30.11 -41.28 19.50
CA LYS A 158 -30.89 -41.38 20.75
C LYS A 158 -32.23 -40.67 20.67
N ALA A 159 -32.29 -39.50 19.99
CA ALA A 159 -33.52 -38.75 19.75
C ALA A 159 -34.48 -39.54 18.83
N LYS A 160 -33.98 -40.13 17.72
CA LYS A 160 -34.75 -40.97 16.84
C LYS A 160 -35.29 -42.20 17.54
N GLN A 161 -34.49 -42.88 18.34
CA GLN A 161 -34.88 -44.07 19.09
C GLN A 161 -35.98 -43.76 20.12
N LYS A 162 -35.88 -42.63 20.84
CA LYS A 162 -36.93 -42.16 21.77
C LYS A 162 -38.25 -41.84 21.05
N ILE A 163 -38.17 -41.38 19.82
CA ILE A 163 -39.35 -41.08 18.99
C ILE A 163 -39.98 -42.40 18.50
N GLU A 164 -39.21 -43.41 18.12
CA GLU A 164 -39.69 -44.69 17.66
C GLU A 164 -40.27 -45.57 18.80
N GLU A 165 -39.76 -45.46 20.04
CA GLU A 165 -40.24 -46.16 21.24
C GLU A 165 -41.53 -45.57 21.81
N THR A 166 -41.94 -44.40 21.42
CA THR A 166 -43.18 -43.74 21.87
C THR A 166 -44.31 -44.11 20.87
N ASP A 167 -45.38 -44.76 21.38
CA ASP A 167 -46.49 -45.27 20.59
C ASP A 167 -47.35 -44.09 20.03
N TRP A 168 -46.95 -43.60 18.85
CA TRP A 168 -47.53 -42.45 18.16
C TRP A 168 -48.73 -42.86 17.27
N GLN A 169 -49.64 -43.68 17.80
CA GLN A 169 -50.78 -44.22 17.02
C GLN A 169 -51.81 -43.16 16.53
N GLN A 170 -51.59 -41.85 16.84
CA GLN A 170 -52.52 -40.79 16.40
C GLN A 170 -51.83 -39.46 15.93
N THR A 171 -50.55 -39.48 15.63
CA THR A 171 -49.92 -38.24 15.12
C THR A 171 -49.83 -38.29 13.60
N THR A 172 -50.39 -37.26 12.97
CA THR A 172 -50.49 -37.16 11.49
C THR A 172 -49.14 -37.11 10.81
N SER A 173 -49.02 -37.55 9.56
CA SER A 173 -47.78 -37.56 8.72
C SER A 173 -47.08 -36.19 8.62
N ASP A 174 -47.77 -35.12 8.97
CA ASP A 174 -47.23 -33.75 9.00
C ASP A 174 -46.22 -33.49 10.12
N SER A 175 -46.36 -34.14 11.26
CA SER A 175 -45.41 -34.00 12.40
C SER A 175 -44.06 -34.70 12.14
N LEU A 176 -44.08 -35.82 11.44
CA LEU A 176 -42.86 -36.52 11.00
C LEU A 176 -42.11 -35.76 9.90
N SER A 177 -42.83 -35.09 9.01
CA SER A 177 -42.22 -34.26 7.97
C SER A 177 -41.61 -32.95 8.53
N GLN A 178 -42.25 -32.38 9.58
CA GLN A 178 -41.71 -31.23 10.30
C GLN A 178 -40.43 -31.59 11.08
N LEU A 179 -40.36 -32.77 11.71
CA LEU A 179 -39.17 -33.28 12.37
C LEU A 179 -38.00 -33.47 11.41
N GLY A 180 -38.25 -34.07 10.26
CA GLY A 180 -37.25 -34.22 9.19
C GLY A 180 -36.72 -32.86 8.69
N GLY A 181 -37.61 -31.87 8.59
CA GLY A 181 -37.25 -30.49 8.20
C GLY A 181 -36.44 -29.72 9.29
N ILE A 182 -36.71 -29.98 10.57
CA ILE A 182 -35.99 -29.38 11.70
C ILE A 182 -34.61 -30.01 11.84
N ILE A 183 -34.50 -31.33 11.84
CA ILE A 183 -33.25 -32.08 11.84
C ILE A 183 -32.35 -31.66 10.67
N GLY A 184 -32.93 -31.52 9.49
CA GLY A 184 -32.22 -31.05 8.29
C GLY A 184 -31.70 -29.60 8.44
N ARG A 185 -32.44 -28.71 9.13
CA ARG A 185 -32.02 -27.34 9.42
C ARG A 185 -30.90 -27.28 10.44
N PHE A 186 -30.93 -28.08 11.52
CA PHE A 186 -29.84 -28.16 12.49
C PHE A 186 -28.56 -28.77 11.89
N ALA A 187 -28.68 -29.81 11.08
CA ALA A 187 -27.54 -30.35 10.34
C ALA A 187 -26.94 -29.30 9.37
N GLY A 188 -27.77 -28.48 8.72
CA GLY A 188 -27.35 -27.38 7.86
C GLY A 188 -26.71 -26.22 8.64
N GLN A 189 -27.20 -25.89 9.84
CA GLN A 189 -26.59 -24.88 10.74
C GLN A 189 -25.25 -25.36 11.31
N PHE A 190 -25.15 -26.64 11.68
CA PHE A 190 -23.87 -27.24 12.10
C PHE A 190 -22.82 -27.18 10.98
N ALA A 191 -23.21 -27.56 9.75
CA ALA A 191 -22.34 -27.46 8.59
C ALA A 191 -21.94 -25.99 8.28
N LYS A 192 -22.84 -25.04 8.48
CA LYS A 192 -22.60 -23.60 8.29
C LYS A 192 -21.67 -23.04 9.37
N ALA A 193 -21.90 -23.36 10.64
CA ALA A 193 -21.03 -22.93 11.75
C ALA A 193 -19.62 -23.52 11.60
N ALA A 194 -19.50 -24.79 11.18
CA ALA A 194 -18.20 -25.40 10.86
C ALA A 194 -17.52 -24.73 9.65
N ALA A 195 -18.30 -24.26 8.65
CA ALA A 195 -17.77 -23.55 7.48
C ALA A 195 -17.39 -22.09 7.80
N GLU A 196 -18.13 -21.41 8.68
CA GLU A 196 -17.80 -20.05 9.15
C GLU A 196 -16.55 -20.04 10.03
N THR A 197 -16.37 -21.04 10.90
CA THR A 197 -15.14 -21.24 11.66
C THR A 197 -13.95 -21.48 10.72
N ALA A 198 -14.13 -22.26 9.67
CA ALA A 198 -13.11 -22.49 8.65
C ALA A 198 -12.81 -21.24 7.80
N ARG A 199 -13.81 -20.36 7.56
CA ARG A 199 -13.62 -19.08 6.85
C ARG A 199 -12.91 -18.04 7.71
N ASN A 200 -13.21 -17.93 8.99
CA ASN A 200 -12.53 -17.02 9.89
C ASN A 200 -11.05 -17.40 10.07
N VAL A 201 -10.74 -18.71 10.12
CA VAL A 201 -9.35 -19.20 10.09
C VAL A 201 -8.68 -18.91 8.74
N SER A 202 -9.40 -19.04 7.62
CA SER A 202 -8.88 -18.71 6.28
C SER A 202 -8.70 -17.20 6.07
N ALA A 203 -9.49 -16.35 6.72
CA ALA A 203 -9.32 -14.90 6.67
C ALA A 203 -8.03 -14.49 7.40
N THR A 204 -7.75 -15.06 8.57
CA THR A 204 -6.51 -14.80 9.33
C THR A 204 -5.26 -15.27 8.56
N ILE A 205 -5.37 -16.30 7.70
CA ILE A 205 -4.25 -16.80 6.87
C ILE A 205 -4.13 -15.99 5.55
N LYS A 206 -5.22 -15.37 5.05
CA LYS A 206 -5.18 -14.55 3.83
C LYS A 206 -4.58 -13.17 4.01
N ASP A 207 -4.41 -12.69 5.22
CA ASP A 207 -3.78 -11.41 5.52
C ASP A 207 -2.24 -11.48 5.60
N HIS A 208 -1.63 -12.57 5.16
CA HIS A 208 -0.21 -12.52 4.83
C HIS A 208 -0.04 -11.95 3.41
N PRO A 209 0.46 -10.73 3.27
CA PRO A 209 0.83 -10.23 1.96
C PRO A 209 2.05 -11.02 1.49
N SER A 210 1.81 -12.06 0.71
CA SER A 210 2.83 -12.53 -0.20
C SER A 210 3.22 -11.36 -1.10
N PHE A 211 4.49 -11.12 -1.23
CA PHE A 211 5.26 -10.02 -1.82
C PHE A 211 4.89 -9.60 -3.26
N SER A 212 3.71 -9.87 -3.79
CA SER A 212 3.38 -9.70 -5.21
C SER A 212 2.09 -8.94 -5.56
N THR A 213 1.39 -8.33 -4.60
CA THR A 213 0.30 -7.42 -4.94
C THR A 213 0.44 -6.15 -4.12
N MET A 214 0.89 -5.06 -4.77
CA MET A 214 0.67 -3.70 -4.28
C MET A 214 -0.83 -3.47 -4.17
N SER A 215 -1.41 -3.85 -3.04
CA SER A 215 -2.69 -3.28 -2.61
C SER A 215 -2.47 -1.78 -2.41
N PRO A 216 -3.34 -0.91 -2.91
CA PRO A 216 -3.27 0.48 -2.54
C PRO A 216 -3.35 0.54 -1.01
N PHE A 217 -2.31 1.08 -0.37
CA PHE A 217 -2.28 1.28 1.06
C PHE A 217 -3.47 2.15 1.45
N PHE A 218 -4.47 1.58 2.09
CA PHE A 218 -5.54 2.35 2.70
C PHE A 218 -5.00 2.90 4.01
N TYR A 219 -4.63 4.18 4.01
CA TYR A 219 -4.26 4.88 5.23
C TYR A 219 -5.54 5.13 6.04
N GLN A 220 -5.55 4.66 7.27
CA GLN A 220 -6.73 4.71 8.13
C GLN A 220 -6.72 5.94 9.05
N THR A 221 -5.54 6.42 9.40
CA THR A 221 -5.35 7.52 10.33
C THR A 221 -4.54 8.64 9.67
N SER A 222 -4.96 9.90 9.88
CA SER A 222 -4.27 11.10 9.42
C SER A 222 -3.91 11.98 10.61
N HIS A 223 -2.67 12.48 10.64
CA HIS A 223 -2.16 13.37 11.67
C HIS A 223 -1.45 14.57 11.03
N SER A 224 -1.85 15.78 11.45
CA SER A 224 -1.19 17.01 11.01
C SER A 224 0.05 17.27 11.84
N TYR A 225 1.16 17.53 11.17
CA TYR A 225 2.44 17.86 11.78
C TYR A 225 2.82 19.29 11.44
N ALA A 226 3.12 20.09 12.45
CA ALA A 226 3.64 21.44 12.29
C ALA A 226 4.82 21.65 13.24
N PHE A 227 5.91 22.19 12.71
CA PHE A 227 7.12 22.48 13.45
C PHE A 227 7.72 23.76 12.94
N GLU A 228 8.05 24.67 13.86
CA GLU A 228 8.73 25.92 13.55
C GLU A 228 9.78 26.18 14.61
N GLU A 229 11.05 26.31 14.19
CA GLU A 229 12.16 26.58 15.10
C GLU A 229 13.19 27.49 14.45
N GLU A 230 13.77 28.37 15.24
CA GLU A 230 14.98 29.10 14.85
C GLU A 230 16.18 28.18 15.00
N PHE A 231 16.63 27.67 13.88
CA PHE A 231 17.90 26.98 13.85
C PHE A 231 19.04 27.99 13.65
N GLY A 232 20.19 27.72 14.23
CA GLY A 232 21.43 28.44 13.96
C GLY A 232 21.82 28.37 12.47
N GLU A 233 23.07 28.60 12.15
CA GLU A 233 23.53 28.53 10.77
C GLU A 233 23.40 27.10 10.24
N ILE A 234 22.54 26.91 9.22
CA ILE A 234 22.35 25.65 8.49
C ILE A 234 23.11 25.74 7.18
N GLY A 235 24.21 25.03 7.03
CA GLY A 235 24.95 24.91 5.77
C GLY A 235 24.48 23.74 4.93
N ILE A 236 24.08 22.67 5.60
CA ILE A 236 23.76 21.38 5.00
C ILE A 236 22.31 20.97 5.31
N ILE A 237 21.60 20.46 4.31
CA ILE A 237 20.25 19.92 4.45
C ILE A 237 20.24 18.46 4.00
N GLU A 238 19.80 17.56 4.87
CA GLU A 238 19.60 16.15 4.57
C GLU A 238 18.17 15.73 4.89
N ILE A 239 17.39 15.40 3.86
CA ILE A 239 16.00 14.92 4.00
C ILE A 239 15.88 13.53 3.40
N LYS A 240 15.37 12.58 4.17
CA LYS A 240 15.21 11.19 3.76
C LYS A 240 13.83 10.68 4.17
N VAL A 241 12.98 10.33 3.21
CA VAL A 241 11.60 9.88 3.45
C VAL A 241 11.34 8.62 2.65
N ALA A 242 10.89 7.55 3.32
CA ALA A 242 10.60 6.30 2.66
C ALA A 242 9.32 6.38 1.80
N ASN A 243 8.30 7.11 2.25
CA ASN A 243 7.01 7.14 1.56
C ASN A 243 6.33 8.50 1.73
N GLY A 244 5.90 9.14 0.65
CA GLY A 244 5.22 10.45 0.68
C GLY A 244 5.75 11.47 -0.32
N ASP A 245 5.28 12.70 -0.23
CA ASP A 245 5.72 13.82 -1.06
C ASP A 245 6.61 14.79 -0.26
N ILE A 246 7.77 15.12 -0.80
CA ILE A 246 8.71 16.07 -0.22
C ILE A 246 8.67 17.36 -1.04
N LYS A 247 8.22 18.43 -0.42
CA LYS A 247 8.20 19.77 -1.01
C LYS A 247 9.13 20.66 -0.21
N MET A 248 10.04 21.34 -0.86
CA MET A 248 10.95 22.26 -0.18
C MET A 248 11.15 23.55 -0.98
N LYS A 249 11.20 24.64 -0.27
CA LYS A 249 11.40 26.00 -0.84
C LYS A 249 12.17 26.88 0.14
N THR A 250 12.75 27.95 -0.35
CA THR A 250 13.26 29.03 0.50
C THR A 250 12.28 30.19 0.57
N ALA A 251 12.37 30.95 1.66
CA ALA A 251 11.62 32.19 1.88
C ALA A 251 12.44 33.16 2.72
N PRO A 252 12.15 34.51 2.65
CA PRO A 252 12.85 35.52 3.44
C PRO A 252 12.42 35.46 4.92
N GLN A 253 12.85 34.44 5.62
CA GLN A 253 12.58 34.18 7.04
C GLN A 253 13.84 33.70 7.75
N SER A 254 13.86 33.73 9.09
CA SER A 254 14.99 33.23 9.90
C SER A 254 14.78 31.81 10.43
N THR A 255 13.55 31.34 10.42
CA THR A 255 13.15 30.03 10.95
C THR A 255 13.08 28.96 9.86
N VAL A 256 13.20 27.70 10.26
CA VAL A 256 12.79 26.56 9.44
C VAL A 256 11.38 26.16 9.84
N THR A 257 10.50 26.15 8.86
CA THR A 257 9.12 25.72 9.07
C THR A 257 8.92 24.37 8.37
N ILE A 258 8.32 23.42 9.08
CA ILE A 258 7.97 22.11 8.55
C ILE A 258 6.45 21.96 8.76
N GLU A 259 5.73 21.76 7.69
CA GLU A 259 4.30 21.47 7.72
C GLU A 259 4.06 20.16 6.98
N GLY A 260 3.29 19.26 7.56
CA GLY A 260 3.03 17.99 6.93
C GLY A 260 1.77 17.31 7.39
N GLU A 261 1.33 16.38 6.57
CA GLU A 261 0.28 15.43 6.89
C GLU A 261 0.88 14.02 6.88
N PHE A 262 0.83 13.36 8.02
CA PHE A 262 1.25 11.97 8.15
C PHE A 262 0.01 11.07 8.09
N ARG A 263 -0.01 10.17 7.13
CA ARG A 263 -1.05 9.15 6.98
C ARG A 263 -0.47 7.80 7.37
N LEU A 264 -1.13 7.15 8.32
CA LEU A 264 -0.67 5.90 8.94
C LEU A 264 -1.55 4.74 8.49
N ASN A 265 -0.93 3.59 8.27
CA ASN A 265 -1.62 2.37 7.85
C ASN A 265 -2.09 1.51 9.03
N GLU A 266 -2.27 2.12 10.22
CA GLU A 266 -2.71 1.46 11.43
C GLU A 266 -3.83 2.26 12.09
N GLU A 267 -4.68 1.56 12.84
CA GLU A 267 -5.70 2.18 13.69
C GLU A 267 -5.11 2.45 15.07
N PHE A 268 -5.43 3.61 15.62
CA PHE A 268 -5.00 4.03 16.95
C PHE A 268 -6.23 4.43 17.75
N GLU A 269 -6.24 4.13 19.05
CA GLU A 269 -7.35 4.47 19.93
C GLU A 269 -7.24 5.91 20.45
N THR A 270 -6.02 6.43 20.57
CA THR A 270 -5.76 7.76 21.13
C THR A 270 -4.81 8.59 20.25
N GLN A 271 -4.90 9.92 20.41
CA GLN A 271 -3.99 10.85 19.74
C GLN A 271 -2.55 10.71 20.25
N GLU A 272 -2.38 10.37 21.53
CA GLU A 272 -1.06 10.17 22.14
C GLU A 272 -0.34 8.96 21.54
N GLU A 273 -1.04 7.88 21.21
CA GLU A 273 -0.47 6.73 20.51
C GLU A 273 0.01 7.08 19.09
N ILE A 274 -0.74 7.91 18.38
CA ILE A 274 -0.35 8.40 17.05
C ILE A 274 0.94 9.21 17.15
N GLU A 275 1.01 10.15 18.09
CA GLU A 275 2.18 10.99 18.29
C GLU A 275 3.40 10.15 18.72
N GLN A 276 3.23 9.20 19.60
CA GLN A 276 4.29 8.28 19.99
C GLN A 276 4.79 7.46 18.80
N TYR A 277 3.88 6.89 18.02
CA TYR A 277 4.21 6.10 16.83
C TYR A 277 5.02 6.90 15.80
N ILE A 278 4.64 8.16 15.57
CA ILE A 278 5.35 9.07 14.66
C ILE A 278 6.73 9.43 15.25
N ASN A 279 6.79 9.82 16.53
CA ASN A 279 8.02 10.24 17.17
C ASN A 279 9.08 9.13 17.26
N GLU A 280 8.67 7.87 17.37
CA GLU A 280 9.59 6.73 17.32
C GLU A 280 10.25 6.53 15.93
N ARG A 281 9.59 7.02 14.86
CA ARG A 281 10.00 6.83 13.45
C ARG A 281 10.48 8.08 12.76
N LEU A 282 10.26 9.23 13.36
CA LEU A 282 10.70 10.53 12.87
C LEU A 282 11.96 10.98 13.64
N ASN A 283 13.00 11.25 12.90
CA ASN A 283 14.19 11.91 13.44
C ASN A 283 14.33 13.29 12.80
N VAL A 284 14.24 14.33 13.63
CA VAL A 284 14.55 15.72 13.26
C VAL A 284 15.68 16.20 14.15
N SER A 285 16.77 16.62 13.56
CA SER A 285 17.92 17.11 14.33
C SER A 285 18.70 18.18 13.56
N LEU A 286 19.39 19.04 14.33
CA LEU A 286 20.42 19.95 13.82
C LEU A 286 21.73 19.62 14.53
N GLU A 287 22.69 19.12 13.79
CA GLU A 287 24.02 18.77 14.28
C GLU A 287 25.09 19.38 13.40
N ASN A 288 26.01 20.17 13.97
CA ASN A 288 27.14 20.74 13.24
C ASN A 288 26.72 21.40 11.90
N ASP A 289 25.80 22.37 11.94
CA ASP A 289 25.22 23.06 10.76
C ASP A 289 24.43 22.19 9.78
N THR A 290 24.20 20.90 10.09
CA THR A 290 23.45 19.96 9.26
C THR A 290 22.05 19.77 9.81
N PHE A 291 21.06 20.22 9.06
CA PHE A 291 19.66 19.89 9.31
C PHE A 291 19.33 18.50 8.76
N LYS A 292 18.80 17.64 9.60
CA LYS A 292 18.40 16.27 9.23
C LYS A 292 16.92 16.05 9.49
N PHE A 293 16.24 15.45 8.51
CA PHE A 293 14.88 14.96 8.65
C PHE A 293 14.82 13.55 8.06
N PHE A 294 14.44 12.57 8.87
CA PHE A 294 14.51 11.17 8.48
C PHE A 294 13.29 10.38 8.92
N ILE A 295 12.55 9.78 7.95
CA ILE A 295 11.45 8.84 8.17
C ILE A 295 11.71 7.58 7.32
N PRO A 296 12.28 6.50 7.89
CA PRO A 296 12.58 5.27 7.15
C PRO A 296 11.38 4.35 6.93
N SER A 297 10.29 4.58 7.65
CA SER A 297 9.13 3.68 7.64
C SER A 297 8.24 3.89 6.40
N LYS A 298 7.99 2.82 5.63
CA LYS A 298 7.02 2.84 4.53
C LYS A 298 5.57 2.86 4.99
N LYS A 299 5.30 2.55 6.27
CA LYS A 299 3.96 2.60 6.86
C LYS A 299 3.49 4.01 7.16
N VAL A 300 4.43 4.96 7.23
CA VAL A 300 4.14 6.38 7.37
C VAL A 300 4.23 7.02 6.00
N TYR A 301 3.10 7.48 5.46
CA TYR A 301 3.09 8.34 4.29
C TYR A 301 3.20 9.80 4.76
N ALA A 302 4.33 10.42 4.49
CA ALA A 302 4.64 11.78 4.92
C ALA A 302 4.56 12.76 3.74
N ASP A 303 3.47 13.52 3.64
CA ASP A 303 3.38 14.66 2.71
C ASP A 303 3.88 15.91 3.43
N VAL A 304 5.14 16.28 3.21
CA VAL A 304 5.84 17.29 4.02
C VAL A 304 6.31 18.45 3.17
N THR A 305 6.05 19.65 3.66
CA THR A 305 6.54 20.90 3.08
C THR A 305 7.54 21.57 4.02
N PHE A 306 8.74 21.77 3.53
CA PHE A 306 9.82 22.46 4.23
C PHE A 306 9.97 23.87 3.67
N VAL A 307 10.04 24.86 4.55
CA VAL A 307 10.39 26.23 4.20
C VAL A 307 11.66 26.62 4.94
N PHE A 308 12.72 26.86 4.20
CA PHE A 308 14.02 27.22 4.73
C PHE A 308 14.32 28.72 4.56
N PRO A 309 15.19 29.32 5.35
CA PRO A 309 15.71 30.66 5.13
C PRO A 309 16.32 30.84 3.74
N GLU A 310 16.12 32.01 3.12
CA GLU A 310 16.74 32.36 1.84
C GLU A 310 18.22 32.71 2.05
N LYS A 311 19.11 31.81 1.67
CA LYS A 311 20.57 31.97 1.71
C LYS A 311 21.28 30.96 0.81
N GLU A 312 22.61 31.06 0.71
CA GLU A 312 23.41 30.01 0.06
C GLU A 312 23.58 28.80 0.98
N TYR A 313 23.34 27.59 0.43
CA TYR A 313 23.58 26.31 1.09
C TYR A 313 24.79 25.61 0.51
N ASP A 314 25.61 24.99 1.38
CA ASP A 314 26.77 24.23 0.92
C ASP A 314 26.38 22.92 0.26
N TYR A 315 25.43 22.19 0.86
CA TYR A 315 24.97 20.91 0.35
C TYR A 315 23.51 20.68 0.69
N VAL A 316 22.72 20.25 -0.29
CA VAL A 316 21.31 19.86 -0.13
C VAL A 316 21.10 18.47 -0.69
N SER A 317 20.74 17.53 0.16
CA SER A 317 20.50 16.13 -0.19
C SER A 317 19.07 15.70 0.16
N VAL A 318 18.33 15.22 -0.83
CA VAL A 318 16.97 14.72 -0.63
C VAL A 318 16.84 13.32 -1.20
N LYS A 319 16.45 12.36 -0.39
CA LYS A 319 16.26 10.98 -0.82
C LYS A 319 14.87 10.46 -0.50
N GLY A 320 14.28 9.76 -1.45
CA GLY A 320 12.98 9.12 -1.31
C GLY A 320 12.96 7.69 -1.86
N LEU A 321 12.13 6.82 -1.28
CA LEU A 321 11.86 5.53 -1.90
C LEU A 321 10.62 5.63 -2.79
N ASN A 322 9.46 5.89 -2.20
CA ASN A 322 8.21 6.12 -2.92
C ASN A 322 7.80 7.57 -2.74
N SER A 323 8.61 8.50 -3.22
CA SER A 323 8.45 9.90 -2.87
C SER A 323 8.63 10.79 -4.09
N GLY A 324 7.64 11.66 -4.32
CA GLY A 324 7.81 12.81 -5.18
C GLY A 324 8.68 13.86 -4.50
N ILE A 325 9.66 14.44 -5.21
CA ILE A 325 10.57 15.46 -4.67
C ILE A 325 10.38 16.75 -5.48
N ARG A 326 10.04 17.84 -4.79
CA ARG A 326 9.91 19.17 -5.39
C ARG A 326 10.78 20.17 -4.64
N MET A 327 11.78 20.69 -5.31
CA MET A 327 12.70 21.71 -4.78
C MET A 327 12.52 23.01 -5.55
N LYS A 328 12.41 24.13 -4.83
CA LYS A 328 12.13 25.42 -5.45
C LYS A 328 12.88 26.57 -4.77
N ASP A 329 13.40 27.51 -5.59
CA ASP A 329 13.97 28.80 -5.18
C ASP A 329 15.23 28.68 -4.27
N PHE A 330 16.09 27.68 -4.50
CA PHE A 330 17.32 27.47 -3.74
C PHE A 330 18.56 28.05 -4.47
N THR A 331 19.49 28.54 -3.67
CA THR A 331 20.83 28.92 -4.13
C THR A 331 21.88 28.22 -3.25
N GLY A 332 22.93 27.69 -3.84
CA GLY A 332 23.97 26.98 -3.08
C GLY A 332 25.06 26.39 -3.95
N LYS A 333 25.81 25.43 -3.40
CA LYS A 333 26.90 24.78 -4.14
C LYS A 333 26.42 23.47 -4.78
N ASP A 334 26.13 22.47 -3.97
CA ASP A 334 25.85 21.13 -4.45
C ASP A 334 24.46 20.64 -4.04
N PHE A 335 23.69 20.17 -5.03
CA PHE A 335 22.33 19.68 -4.88
C PHE A 335 22.23 18.24 -5.37
N TYR A 336 21.69 17.38 -4.53
CA TYR A 336 21.45 15.99 -4.82
C TYR A 336 19.99 15.61 -4.51
N ALA A 337 19.30 14.97 -5.48
CA ALA A 337 18.00 14.38 -5.20
C ALA A 337 17.91 12.99 -5.82
N GLU A 338 17.43 12.02 -5.06
CA GLU A 338 17.24 10.64 -5.48
C GLU A 338 15.85 10.14 -5.10
N SER A 339 15.14 9.54 -6.05
CA SER A 339 13.91 8.79 -5.80
C SER A 339 13.92 7.44 -6.49
N GLN A 340 13.43 6.38 -5.82
CA GLN A 340 13.23 5.11 -6.51
C GLN A 340 11.92 5.13 -7.29
N ASN A 341 10.84 5.62 -6.68
CA ASN A 341 9.51 5.69 -7.31
C ASN A 341 8.89 7.06 -7.04
N GLY A 342 9.11 8.00 -7.96
CA GLY A 342 8.53 9.33 -7.84
C GLY A 342 9.14 10.32 -8.83
N GLU A 343 8.39 11.37 -9.11
CA GLU A 343 8.85 12.49 -9.92
C GLU A 343 9.82 13.36 -9.12
N ILE A 344 10.93 13.77 -9.73
CA ILE A 344 11.83 14.78 -9.19
C ILE A 344 11.66 16.05 -10.02
N SER A 345 11.29 17.16 -9.38
CA SER A 345 11.11 18.45 -10.02
C SER A 345 11.91 19.52 -9.27
N VAL A 346 12.87 20.10 -9.96
CA VAL A 346 13.71 21.19 -9.45
C VAL A 346 13.42 22.44 -10.27
N LYS A 347 13.02 23.53 -9.61
CA LYS A 347 12.63 24.79 -10.27
C LYS A 347 13.31 25.99 -9.63
N ASN A 348 13.92 26.86 -10.45
CA ASN A 348 14.61 28.06 -10.00
C ASN A 348 15.66 27.79 -8.90
N VAL A 349 16.49 26.77 -9.15
CA VAL A 349 17.59 26.37 -8.26
C VAL A 349 18.91 26.60 -8.98
N SER A 350 19.85 27.24 -8.30
CA SER A 350 21.14 27.60 -8.89
C SER A 350 22.32 27.18 -8.02
N GLY A 351 23.41 26.73 -8.66
CA GLY A 351 24.56 26.26 -7.93
C GLY A 351 25.74 25.81 -8.80
N THR A 352 26.61 25.01 -8.20
CA THR A 352 27.77 24.45 -8.88
C THR A 352 27.45 23.09 -9.48
N MET A 353 26.88 22.19 -8.68
CA MET A 353 26.56 20.82 -9.11
C MET A 353 25.11 20.49 -8.80
N LEU A 354 24.42 19.90 -9.77
CA LEU A 354 23.10 19.28 -9.61
C LEU A 354 23.16 17.84 -10.05
N GLU A 355 22.76 16.92 -9.20
CA GLU A 355 22.60 15.51 -9.53
C GLU A 355 21.21 15.02 -9.15
N LEU A 356 20.41 14.61 -10.14
CA LEU A 356 19.08 14.07 -9.93
C LEU A 356 18.99 12.66 -10.48
N THR A 357 18.56 11.72 -9.65
CA THR A 357 18.45 10.30 -10.00
C THR A 357 17.05 9.77 -9.71
N SER A 358 16.38 9.17 -10.71
CA SER A 358 15.10 8.50 -10.50
C SER A 358 15.05 7.14 -11.21
N LYS A 359 14.65 6.08 -10.49
CA LYS A 359 14.43 4.77 -11.13
C LYS A 359 13.11 4.72 -11.88
N ASN A 360 12.03 5.17 -11.26
CA ASN A 360 10.69 5.15 -11.84
C ASN A 360 10.01 6.50 -11.62
N GLY A 361 10.23 7.43 -12.54
CA GLY A 361 9.65 8.76 -12.45
C GLY A 361 10.28 9.74 -13.42
N THR A 362 9.57 10.80 -13.73
CA THR A 362 10.08 11.88 -14.58
C THR A 362 11.02 12.78 -13.78
N ILE A 363 12.13 13.17 -14.40
CA ILE A 363 13.06 14.16 -13.85
C ILE A 363 12.85 15.47 -14.61
N LYS A 364 12.60 16.57 -13.89
CA LYS A 364 12.40 17.90 -14.43
C LYS A 364 13.37 18.89 -13.78
N GLN A 365 14.18 19.54 -14.56
CA GLN A 365 14.92 20.74 -14.17
C GLN A 365 14.35 21.90 -14.95
N LEU A 366 13.77 22.86 -14.24
CA LEU A 366 13.06 24.01 -14.78
C LEU A 366 13.64 25.29 -14.18
N ASP A 367 14.13 26.15 -15.03
CA ASP A 367 14.82 27.39 -14.62
C ASP A 367 16.07 27.13 -13.75
N GLY A 368 16.78 28.21 -13.38
CA GLY A 368 18.01 28.13 -12.61
C GLY A 368 19.27 27.85 -13.45
N GLN A 369 20.42 27.91 -12.79
CA GLN A 369 21.73 27.87 -13.45
C GLN A 369 22.71 27.00 -12.68
N PHE A 370 23.41 26.10 -13.38
CA PHE A 370 24.46 25.25 -12.79
C PHE A 370 25.73 25.24 -13.65
N LYS A 371 26.88 24.98 -13.03
CA LYS A 371 28.08 24.65 -13.79
C LYS A 371 27.95 23.24 -14.36
N ASN A 372 27.55 22.28 -13.52
CA ASN A 372 27.37 20.89 -13.92
C ASN A 372 25.99 20.37 -13.53
N THR A 373 25.31 19.71 -14.47
CA THR A 373 24.04 19.04 -14.23
C THR A 373 24.13 17.59 -14.69
N ILE A 374 23.74 16.67 -13.83
CA ILE A 374 23.60 15.24 -14.15
C ILE A 374 22.16 14.80 -13.84
N LEU A 375 21.43 14.36 -14.85
CA LEU A 375 20.09 13.80 -14.70
C LEU A 375 20.12 12.35 -15.15
N ASP A 376 19.87 11.41 -14.25
CA ASP A 376 19.95 9.97 -14.53
C ASP A 376 18.61 9.28 -14.21
N GLY A 377 17.96 8.76 -15.23
CA GLY A 377 16.69 8.05 -15.15
C GLY A 377 16.81 6.59 -15.56
N THR A 378 15.92 5.73 -15.07
CA THR A 378 15.76 4.39 -15.62
C THR A 378 14.45 4.29 -16.39
N ASN A 379 13.32 4.50 -15.74
CA ASN A 379 11.99 4.45 -16.37
C ASN A 379 11.30 5.79 -16.15
N GLY A 380 11.42 6.67 -17.11
CA GLY A 380 10.84 8.00 -17.04
C GLY A 380 11.48 8.99 -18.01
N ASN A 381 10.80 10.08 -18.24
CA ASN A 381 11.28 11.13 -19.13
C ASN A 381 12.21 12.09 -18.40
N ILE A 382 13.08 12.75 -19.14
CA ILE A 382 13.91 13.84 -18.64
C ILE A 382 13.53 15.12 -19.39
N ILE A 383 13.19 16.16 -18.63
CA ILE A 383 12.91 17.49 -19.16
C ILE A 383 13.95 18.46 -18.59
N PHE A 384 14.79 18.98 -19.45
CA PHE A 384 15.80 19.96 -19.12
C PHE A 384 15.43 21.31 -19.76
N ASP A 385 15.09 22.28 -18.94
CA ASP A 385 14.69 23.63 -19.31
C ASP A 385 15.35 24.63 -18.36
N ALA A 386 16.68 24.58 -18.30
CA ALA A 386 17.50 25.37 -17.38
C ALA A 386 18.86 25.68 -18.03
N GLU A 387 19.71 26.41 -17.33
CA GLU A 387 21.03 26.79 -17.80
C GLU A 387 22.12 25.90 -17.18
N ALA A 388 23.02 25.36 -18.02
CA ALA A 388 24.18 24.63 -17.54
C ALA A 388 25.38 24.82 -18.46
N GLU A 389 26.59 24.95 -17.86
CA GLU A 389 27.84 24.88 -18.65
C GLU A 389 28.07 23.46 -19.19
N SER A 390 27.75 22.45 -18.38
CA SER A 390 27.83 21.04 -18.77
C SER A 390 26.58 20.29 -18.30
N ALA A 391 25.85 19.66 -19.21
CA ALA A 391 24.67 18.86 -18.92
C ALA A 391 24.86 17.41 -19.41
N THR A 392 24.65 16.44 -18.53
CA THR A 392 24.62 15.01 -18.84
C THR A 392 23.28 14.43 -18.48
N LEU A 393 22.51 14.04 -19.49
CA LEU A 393 21.14 13.54 -19.35
C LEU A 393 21.08 12.10 -19.85
N LYS A 394 20.67 11.18 -19.01
CA LYS A 394 20.60 9.76 -19.34
C LYS A 394 19.29 9.15 -18.88
N THR A 395 18.69 8.32 -19.70
CA THR A 395 17.59 7.44 -19.27
C THR A 395 17.66 6.11 -20.04
N VAL A 396 17.02 5.08 -19.52
CA VAL A 396 16.94 3.79 -20.25
C VAL A 396 15.62 3.73 -21.01
N ASN A 397 14.49 3.87 -20.32
CA ASN A 397 13.15 3.81 -20.91
C ASN A 397 12.44 5.16 -20.71
N GLY A 398 12.58 6.02 -21.70
CA GLY A 398 11.97 7.35 -21.66
C GLY A 398 12.60 8.30 -22.68
N SER A 399 11.95 9.41 -22.91
CA SER A 399 12.44 10.45 -23.83
C SER A 399 13.15 11.56 -23.07
N ILE A 400 14.14 12.13 -23.71
CA ILE A 400 14.88 13.29 -23.21
C ILE A 400 14.53 14.51 -24.05
N LYS A 401 14.08 15.57 -23.37
CA LYS A 401 13.80 16.85 -24.01
C LYS A 401 14.67 17.95 -23.40
N VAL A 402 15.60 18.47 -24.21
CA VAL A 402 16.40 19.66 -23.90
C VAL A 402 15.71 20.85 -24.58
N LYS A 403 15.19 21.78 -23.80
CA LYS A 403 14.45 22.96 -24.32
C LYS A 403 15.30 24.20 -24.40
N LYS A 404 16.43 24.23 -23.70
CA LYS A 404 17.30 25.39 -23.63
C LYS A 404 18.77 24.99 -23.64
N VAL A 405 19.53 25.55 -24.54
CA VAL A 405 20.99 25.49 -24.56
C VAL A 405 21.52 26.94 -24.57
N VAL A 406 22.34 27.26 -23.61
CA VAL A 406 22.84 28.63 -23.39
C VAL A 406 24.19 28.88 -24.09
N PRO A 407 24.53 30.15 -24.41
CA PRO A 407 25.78 30.47 -25.11
C PRO A 407 27.06 30.09 -24.36
N ASN A 408 27.04 30.04 -23.04
CA ASN A 408 28.15 29.63 -22.21
C ASN A 408 28.22 28.10 -21.97
N ALA A 409 27.30 27.34 -22.56
CA ALA A 409 27.34 25.89 -22.48
C ALA A 409 28.59 25.35 -23.22
N LYS A 410 29.30 24.43 -22.58
CA LYS A 410 30.45 23.71 -23.15
C LYS A 410 30.05 22.39 -23.76
N GLN A 411 29.16 21.68 -23.06
CA GLN A 411 28.73 20.36 -23.48
C GLN A 411 27.30 20.05 -23.04
N VAL A 412 26.52 19.49 -23.95
CA VAL A 412 25.19 18.89 -23.64
C VAL A 412 25.16 17.47 -24.20
N MET A 413 25.00 16.48 -23.33
CA MET A 413 24.92 15.07 -23.67
C MET A 413 23.57 14.51 -23.27
N ALA A 414 22.78 14.05 -24.23
CA ALA A 414 21.50 13.39 -24.02
C ALA A 414 21.51 11.98 -24.58
N LYS A 415 21.35 10.97 -23.74
CA LYS A 415 21.40 9.56 -24.12
C LYS A 415 20.21 8.78 -23.56
N THR A 416 19.51 8.05 -24.43
CA THR A 416 18.50 7.09 -24.02
C THR A 416 18.70 5.74 -24.72
N VAL A 417 18.08 4.69 -24.24
CA VAL A 417 18.04 3.40 -24.94
C VAL A 417 16.71 3.28 -25.70
N ASN A 418 15.61 3.35 -24.97
CA ASN A 418 14.26 3.22 -25.54
C ASN A 418 13.51 4.55 -25.36
N GLY A 419 13.53 5.38 -26.39
CA GLY A 419 12.88 6.68 -26.39
C GLY A 419 13.54 7.65 -27.37
N SER A 420 12.99 8.84 -27.48
CA SER A 420 13.49 9.87 -28.39
C SER A 420 14.28 10.93 -27.65
N VAL A 421 15.25 11.54 -28.35
CA VAL A 421 16.01 12.69 -27.86
C VAL A 421 15.62 13.89 -28.69
N GLN A 422 15.14 14.93 -28.06
CA GLN A 422 14.85 16.25 -28.68
C GLN A 422 15.80 17.29 -28.09
N LEU A 423 16.48 18.02 -28.96
CA LEU A 423 17.45 19.06 -28.63
C LEU A 423 17.02 20.36 -29.32
N ASP A 424 16.52 21.31 -28.55
CA ASP A 424 16.13 22.63 -29.06
C ASP A 424 17.31 23.60 -28.82
N VAL A 425 17.92 24.11 -29.91
CA VAL A 425 19.17 24.87 -29.85
C VAL A 425 19.03 26.21 -30.58
N PRO A 426 19.34 27.34 -29.92
CA PRO A 426 19.27 28.65 -30.54
C PRO A 426 20.11 28.71 -31.83
N GLU A 427 19.52 29.40 -32.85
CA GLU A 427 20.19 29.56 -34.15
C GLU A 427 21.48 30.41 -34.07
N SER A 428 21.58 31.23 -33.05
CA SER A 428 22.75 32.09 -32.78
C SER A 428 24.00 31.32 -32.30
N LEU A 429 23.85 30.08 -31.83
CA LEU A 429 24.97 29.33 -31.24
C LEU A 429 25.83 28.64 -32.27
N GLU A 430 27.15 28.74 -32.12
CA GLU A 430 28.12 27.84 -32.77
C GLU A 430 28.06 26.48 -32.11
N LEU A 431 28.03 25.41 -32.88
CA LEU A 431 27.93 24.07 -32.32
C LEU A 431 28.61 22.99 -33.16
N GLU A 432 29.01 21.93 -32.48
CA GLU A 432 29.38 20.65 -33.06
C GLU A 432 28.48 19.57 -32.47
N ALA A 433 27.56 19.01 -33.27
CA ALA A 433 26.58 18.02 -32.81
C ALA A 433 26.90 16.63 -33.37
N THR A 434 26.91 15.64 -32.48
CA THR A 434 26.96 14.23 -32.88
C THR A 434 25.61 13.61 -32.54
N LEU A 435 24.87 13.21 -33.57
CA LEU A 435 23.59 12.55 -33.44
C LEU A 435 23.71 11.10 -33.87
N SER A 436 23.17 10.16 -33.08
CA SER A 436 23.24 8.73 -33.44
C SER A 436 22.02 7.95 -32.95
N THR A 437 21.58 7.01 -33.77
CA THR A 437 20.55 6.02 -33.43
C THR A 437 20.86 4.67 -34.08
N SER A 438 20.41 3.58 -33.45
CA SER A 438 20.56 2.25 -34.06
C SER A 438 19.36 1.89 -34.93
N LEU A 439 18.13 2.02 -34.42
CA LEU A 439 16.91 1.59 -35.11
C LEU A 439 15.90 2.73 -35.35
N GLY A 440 16.34 3.99 -35.23
CA GLY A 440 15.47 5.16 -35.36
C GLY A 440 15.82 6.04 -36.56
N LYS A 441 15.38 7.30 -36.46
CA LYS A 441 15.65 8.33 -37.48
C LYS A 441 16.38 9.50 -36.83
N LEU A 442 17.21 10.18 -37.63
CA LEU A 442 17.83 11.45 -37.29
C LEU A 442 17.06 12.55 -38.02
N HIS A 443 16.65 13.58 -37.31
CA HIS A 443 15.95 14.76 -37.84
C HIS A 443 16.77 15.99 -37.50
N TYR A 444 17.17 16.73 -38.52
CA TYR A 444 17.85 18.01 -38.44
C TYR A 444 17.58 18.81 -39.73
N ASP A 445 17.80 20.09 -39.73
CA ASP A 445 17.59 20.96 -40.88
C ASP A 445 18.92 21.08 -41.67
N ASP A 446 19.03 20.42 -42.84
CA ASP A 446 20.22 20.44 -43.69
C ASP A 446 20.65 21.85 -44.11
N ALA A 447 19.72 22.83 -44.13
CA ALA A 447 20.05 24.21 -44.49
C ALA A 447 20.78 24.99 -43.36
N GLN A 448 20.66 24.51 -42.12
CA GLN A 448 21.21 25.14 -40.90
C GLN A 448 22.59 24.58 -40.50
N TYR A 449 22.98 23.43 -41.01
CA TYR A 449 24.16 22.71 -40.55
C TYR A 449 25.01 22.19 -41.71
N GLU A 450 26.33 22.29 -41.56
CA GLU A 450 27.31 21.60 -42.39
C GLU A 450 27.44 20.13 -41.92
N VAL A 451 27.22 19.17 -42.80
CA VAL A 451 27.41 17.75 -42.52
C VAL A 451 28.87 17.39 -42.67
N ILE A 452 29.59 17.19 -41.55
CA ILE A 452 31.00 16.83 -41.54
C ILE A 452 31.20 15.34 -41.80
N LYS A 453 30.32 14.51 -41.21
CA LYS A 453 30.38 13.05 -41.34
C LYS A 453 28.97 12.46 -41.32
N HIS A 454 28.71 11.56 -42.24
CA HIS A 454 27.44 10.82 -42.26
C HIS A 454 27.72 9.32 -42.47
N GLU A 455 27.37 8.50 -41.51
CA GLU A 455 27.51 7.06 -41.56
C GLU A 455 26.16 6.40 -41.38
N LYS A 456 25.78 5.58 -42.34
CA LYS A 456 24.53 4.81 -42.27
C LYS A 456 24.82 3.36 -42.64
N THR A 457 24.54 2.48 -41.69
CA THR A 457 24.60 1.03 -41.86
C THR A 457 23.22 0.44 -41.65
N VAL A 458 23.07 -0.87 -41.71
CA VAL A 458 21.80 -1.56 -41.45
C VAL A 458 21.34 -1.37 -39.99
N THR A 459 22.30 -1.26 -39.06
CA THR A 459 22.05 -1.25 -37.63
C THR A 459 22.52 0.02 -36.93
N SER A 460 22.93 1.05 -37.65
CA SER A 460 23.42 2.30 -37.09
C SER A 460 23.31 3.44 -38.07
N HIS A 461 22.83 4.56 -37.59
CA HIS A 461 22.77 5.82 -38.30
C HIS A 461 23.41 6.91 -37.43
N SER A 462 24.47 7.54 -37.90
CA SER A 462 25.21 8.58 -37.19
C SER A 462 25.53 9.74 -38.09
N VAL A 463 25.44 10.95 -37.57
CA VAL A 463 25.81 12.17 -38.28
C VAL A 463 26.59 13.10 -37.34
N VAL A 464 27.60 13.76 -37.88
CA VAL A 464 28.32 14.85 -37.22
C VAL A 464 28.01 16.13 -38.01
N LEU A 465 27.44 17.09 -37.30
CA LEU A 465 26.96 18.37 -37.82
C LEU A 465 27.77 19.50 -37.19
N ARG A 466 28.02 20.53 -38.00
CA ARG A 466 28.67 21.75 -37.53
C ARG A 466 27.85 22.96 -37.96
N ARG A 467 27.77 23.96 -37.09
CA ARG A 467 27.29 25.29 -37.39
C ARG A 467 28.32 26.29 -36.91
N GLN A 468 28.95 27.01 -37.87
CA GLN A 468 29.97 28.02 -37.58
C GLN A 468 29.31 29.37 -37.26
N LYS A 469 29.76 30.02 -36.26
CA LYS A 469 29.48 31.40 -35.84
C LYS A 469 30.75 32.02 -35.28
N GLU A 470 30.70 33.21 -34.75
CA GLU A 470 31.85 33.89 -34.13
C GLU A 470 31.91 33.62 -32.60
N THR A 471 31.58 32.42 -32.17
CA THR A 471 31.54 32.04 -30.75
C THR A 471 32.33 30.79 -30.45
N VAL A 472 32.41 30.36 -29.22
CA VAL A 472 33.00 29.06 -28.86
C VAL A 472 31.98 27.96 -29.13
N PRO A 473 32.36 26.89 -29.89
CA PRO A 473 31.40 25.84 -30.22
C PRO A 473 30.94 25.05 -29.00
N VAL A 474 29.61 24.90 -28.88
CA VAL A 474 28.99 24.00 -27.91
C VAL A 474 29.02 22.57 -28.47
N ARG A 475 29.49 21.61 -27.66
CA ARG A 475 29.45 20.21 -28.04
C ARG A 475 28.13 19.58 -27.64
N ILE A 476 27.37 19.08 -28.63
CA ILE A 476 26.09 18.44 -28.42
C ILE A 476 26.15 16.97 -28.81
N THR A 477 25.69 16.09 -27.93
CA THR A 477 25.57 14.66 -28.23
C THR A 477 24.14 14.20 -27.97
N GLY A 478 23.49 13.75 -29.06
CA GLY A 478 22.17 13.11 -28.98
C GLY A 478 22.26 11.65 -29.39
N LYS A 479 21.95 10.73 -28.49
CA LYS A 479 22.03 9.29 -28.76
C LYS A 479 20.81 8.53 -28.27
N THR A 480 20.30 7.65 -29.14
CA THR A 480 19.30 6.64 -28.77
C THR A 480 19.60 5.29 -29.40
N THR A 481 18.95 4.23 -28.96
CA THR A 481 19.01 2.93 -29.64
C THR A 481 17.79 2.70 -30.52
N THR A 482 16.57 2.87 -29.97
CA THR A 482 15.33 2.53 -30.68
C THR A 482 14.49 3.72 -31.14
N GLY A 483 14.77 4.92 -30.65
CA GLY A 483 13.98 6.12 -30.95
C GLY A 483 14.63 7.04 -31.98
N SER A 484 14.06 8.20 -32.17
CA SER A 484 14.57 9.27 -33.02
C SER A 484 15.40 10.28 -32.24
N VAL A 485 16.39 10.87 -32.90
CA VAL A 485 17.11 12.04 -32.41
C VAL A 485 16.75 13.22 -33.27
N THR A 486 16.26 14.30 -32.65
CA THR A 486 15.85 15.52 -33.33
C THR A 486 16.67 16.70 -32.82
N LEU A 487 17.25 17.45 -33.72
CA LEU A 487 17.95 18.72 -33.44
C LEU A 487 17.16 19.85 -34.10
N ASN A 488 16.48 20.65 -33.27
CA ASN A 488 15.64 21.75 -33.73
C ASN A 488 16.37 23.08 -33.56
N PRO A 489 16.48 23.89 -34.59
CA PRO A 489 16.84 25.30 -34.43
C PRO A 489 15.66 26.05 -33.83
N VAL A 490 15.93 26.89 -32.84
CA VAL A 490 14.94 27.80 -32.21
C VAL A 490 15.44 29.20 -32.22
N GLN A 491 14.49 30.16 -32.35
CA GLN A 491 14.80 31.58 -32.41
C GLN A 491 15.24 32.15 -31.08
#